data_7e98bf8bbb672af455d4037710ba20ce
#
_entry.id   7e98bf8bbb672af455d4037710ba20ce
#
_cell.length_a   1.000
_cell.length_b   1.000
_cell.length_c   1.000
_cell.angle_alpha   90.00
_cell.angle_beta   90.00
_cell.angle_gamma   90.00
#
_symmetry.space_group_name_H-M   'P 1'
#
loop_
_entity.id
_entity.type
_entity.pdbx_description
1 polymer ?
#
loop_
_entity_poly.entity_id
_entity_poly.type
_entity_poly.pdbx_seq_one_letter_code
_entity_poly.pdbx_strand_id
1 'polypeptide(L)'
;MEFTDVLALRCSARAYTEEAVSAEEMAAVLDAAQRAPVGHHQYAGYRLTVIQNQDVLSCMRKTFSEVSGRADDPSYGAPVFIIVSVTPEASEVVRKYDCACIIENMHLAATNLGLGSCYIHGMIRTIREEKAWQEAAGIAKEDVPMCGLILGHAKMAARKRPARENMEVHFCK
;
A
#
# COMPACT_ATOMS: atom_id res chain seq x y z
N MET A 1 0.40 -7.13 -19.33
CA MET A 1 0.72 -8.58 -19.13
C MET A 1 -0.57 -9.38 -19.09
N GLU A 2 -0.50 -10.71 -19.36
CA GLU A 2 -1.64 -11.59 -19.05
C GLU A 2 -1.88 -11.64 -17.55
N PHE A 3 -3.14 -11.71 -17.13
CA PHE A 3 -3.50 -11.62 -15.69
C PHE A 3 -2.86 -12.73 -14.84
N THR A 4 -2.77 -13.94 -15.37
CA THR A 4 -2.07 -15.07 -14.74
C THR A 4 -0.60 -14.78 -14.48
N ASP A 5 0.06 -14.05 -15.38
CA ASP A 5 1.45 -13.62 -15.23
C ASP A 5 1.58 -12.56 -14.14
N VAL A 6 0.65 -11.62 -14.07
CA VAL A 6 0.62 -10.62 -12.99
C VAL A 6 0.54 -11.29 -11.62
N LEU A 7 -0.36 -12.26 -11.45
CA LEU A 7 -0.48 -13.02 -10.21
C LEU A 7 0.81 -13.79 -9.86
N ALA A 8 1.46 -14.41 -10.86
CA ALA A 8 2.69 -15.17 -10.66
C ALA A 8 3.90 -14.28 -10.34
N LEU A 9 3.94 -13.06 -10.87
CA LEU A 9 5.03 -12.09 -10.69
C LEU A 9 4.86 -11.23 -9.44
N ARG A 10 3.61 -10.98 -9.00
CA ARG A 10 3.34 -10.14 -7.84
C ARG A 10 4.15 -10.59 -6.62
N CYS A 11 4.98 -9.70 -6.12
CA CYS A 11 5.79 -9.96 -4.94
C CYS A 11 6.03 -8.67 -4.15
N SER A 12 6.31 -8.82 -2.87
CA SER A 12 6.71 -7.69 -2.01
C SER A 12 8.14 -7.29 -2.31
N ALA A 13 8.33 -6.18 -3.02
CA ALA A 13 9.63 -5.56 -3.24
C ALA A 13 10.13 -4.88 -1.96
N ARG A 14 11.41 -5.06 -1.63
CA ARG A 14 12.05 -4.54 -0.42
C ARG A 14 13.40 -3.87 -0.71
N ALA A 15 13.63 -3.46 -1.94
CA ALA A 15 14.75 -2.64 -2.35
C ALA A 15 14.37 -1.92 -3.64
N TYR A 16 14.61 -0.63 -3.71
CA TYR A 16 14.19 0.24 -4.79
C TYR A 16 15.39 1.00 -5.36
N THR A 17 15.30 1.36 -6.66
CA THR A 17 16.25 2.27 -7.31
C THR A 17 15.87 3.72 -6.99
N GLU A 18 16.69 4.66 -7.46
CA GLU A 18 16.42 6.09 -7.38
C GLU A 18 15.52 6.60 -8.52
N GLU A 19 15.16 5.71 -9.46
CA GLU A 19 14.31 6.05 -10.58
C GLU A 19 12.92 6.47 -10.09
N ALA A 20 12.45 7.61 -10.55
CA ALA A 20 11.16 8.16 -10.17
C ALA A 20 10.01 7.39 -10.82
N VAL A 21 8.93 7.16 -10.06
CA VAL A 21 7.66 6.68 -10.62
C VAL A 21 7.06 7.81 -11.46
N SER A 22 6.77 7.54 -12.72
CA SER A 22 6.18 8.53 -13.62
C SER A 22 4.74 8.90 -13.26
N ALA A 23 4.25 10.01 -13.80
CA ALA A 23 2.89 10.45 -13.56
C ALA A 23 1.86 9.45 -14.16
N GLU A 24 2.17 8.84 -15.29
CA GLU A 24 1.34 7.84 -15.96
C GLU A 24 1.27 6.55 -15.14
N GLU A 25 2.39 6.07 -14.61
CA GLU A 25 2.44 4.90 -13.74
C GLU A 25 1.66 5.14 -12.45
N MET A 26 1.84 6.30 -11.84
CA MET A 26 1.10 6.69 -10.63
C MET A 26 -0.40 6.75 -10.90
N ALA A 27 -0.81 7.39 -12.00
CA ALA A 27 -2.22 7.49 -12.38
C ALA A 27 -2.85 6.10 -12.58
N ALA A 28 -2.15 5.17 -13.23
CA ALA A 28 -2.64 3.80 -13.43
C ALA A 28 -2.78 3.02 -12.11
N VAL A 29 -1.85 3.19 -11.18
CA VAL A 29 -1.92 2.56 -9.84
C VAL A 29 -3.10 3.14 -9.04
N LEU A 30 -3.31 4.45 -9.09
CA LEU A 30 -4.43 5.11 -8.39
C LEU A 30 -5.78 4.77 -9.04
N ASP A 31 -5.87 4.64 -10.37
CA ASP A 31 -7.08 4.18 -11.06
C ASP A 31 -7.46 2.77 -10.61
N ALA A 32 -6.48 1.87 -10.44
CA ALA A 32 -6.74 0.53 -9.93
C ALA A 32 -7.31 0.53 -8.51
N ALA A 33 -6.87 1.44 -7.64
CA ALA A 33 -7.44 1.63 -6.32
C ALA A 33 -8.92 2.03 -6.39
N GLN A 34 -9.27 2.96 -7.30
CA GLN A 34 -10.66 3.44 -7.51
C GLN A 34 -11.60 2.35 -8.04
N ARG A 35 -11.06 1.26 -8.60
CA ARG A 35 -11.81 0.09 -9.11
C ARG A 35 -11.89 -1.05 -8.11
N ALA A 36 -11.35 -0.90 -6.92
CA ALA A 36 -11.44 -1.94 -5.90
C ALA A 36 -12.90 -2.16 -5.45
N PRO A 37 -13.30 -3.39 -5.15
CA PRO A 37 -14.60 -3.63 -4.54
C PRO A 37 -14.62 -3.02 -3.12
N VAL A 38 -15.62 -2.18 -2.88
CA VAL A 38 -15.83 -1.51 -1.60
C VAL A 38 -17.23 -1.84 -1.11
N GLY A 39 -17.35 -2.24 0.15
CA GLY A 39 -18.62 -2.61 0.76
C GLY A 39 -19.64 -1.48 0.68
N HIS A 40 -20.87 -1.83 0.33
CA HIS A 40 -21.98 -0.88 0.17
C HIS A 40 -21.73 0.26 -0.84
N HIS A 41 -20.71 0.15 -1.71
CA HIS A 41 -20.26 1.21 -2.63
C HIS A 41 -19.90 2.53 -1.93
N GLN A 42 -19.49 2.48 -0.68
CA GLN A 42 -19.15 3.66 0.14
C GLN A 42 -17.71 4.14 -0.11
N TYR A 43 -17.38 4.52 -1.34
CA TYR A 43 -16.04 5.00 -1.71
C TYR A 43 -15.62 6.25 -0.95
N ALA A 44 -16.56 7.13 -0.56
CA ALA A 44 -16.30 8.29 0.28
C ALA A 44 -15.73 7.93 1.67
N GLY A 45 -15.90 6.67 2.10
CA GLY A 45 -15.31 6.10 3.31
C GLY A 45 -13.80 5.92 3.25
N TYR A 46 -13.14 6.17 2.09
CA TYR A 46 -11.70 5.91 1.91
C TYR A 46 -11.02 7.09 1.25
N ARG A 47 -9.80 7.38 1.70
CA ARG A 47 -8.95 8.43 1.13
C ARG A 47 -7.55 7.88 0.89
N LEU A 48 -6.99 8.22 -0.28
CA LEU A 48 -5.62 7.90 -0.63
C LEU A 48 -4.76 9.16 -0.43
N THR A 49 -3.66 9.00 0.29
CA THR A 49 -2.63 10.05 0.42
C THR A 49 -1.35 9.54 -0.21
N VAL A 50 -0.91 10.18 -1.30
CA VAL A 50 0.34 9.85 -2.00
C VAL A 50 1.46 10.70 -1.42
N ILE A 51 2.45 10.06 -0.82
CA ILE A 51 3.60 10.71 -0.20
C ILE A 51 4.83 10.43 -1.04
N GLN A 52 5.38 11.49 -1.67
CA GLN A 52 6.64 11.49 -2.42
C GLN A 52 7.66 12.46 -1.80
N ASN A 53 7.21 13.30 -0.86
CA ASN A 53 8.05 14.22 -0.13
C ASN A 53 8.99 13.46 0.82
N GLN A 54 10.31 13.60 0.60
CA GLN A 54 11.32 12.85 1.35
C GLN A 54 11.39 13.25 2.82
N ASP A 55 11.04 14.50 3.17
CA ASP A 55 11.00 14.96 4.56
C ASP A 55 9.86 14.27 5.32
N VAL A 56 8.69 14.14 4.67
CA VAL A 56 7.55 13.41 5.25
C VAL A 56 7.86 11.93 5.41
N LEU A 57 8.45 11.27 4.39
CA LEU A 57 8.88 9.88 4.48
C LEU A 57 9.92 9.68 5.58
N SER A 58 10.84 10.64 5.76
CA SER A 58 11.85 10.62 6.84
C SER A 58 11.19 10.82 8.21
N CYS A 59 10.21 11.70 8.32
CA CYS A 59 9.42 11.89 9.53
C CYS A 59 8.72 10.58 9.93
N MET A 60 8.08 9.89 8.99
CA MET A 60 7.41 8.60 9.24
C MET A 60 8.38 7.53 9.75
N ARG A 61 9.58 7.41 9.13
CA ARG A 61 10.63 6.46 9.57
C ARG A 61 11.13 6.77 10.97
N LYS A 62 11.39 8.06 11.25
CA LYS A 62 11.81 8.51 12.57
C LYS A 62 10.74 8.20 13.63
N THR A 63 9.49 8.57 13.37
CA THR A 63 8.35 8.27 14.25
C THR A 63 8.24 6.76 14.51
N PHE A 64 8.40 5.92 13.47
CA PHE A 64 8.37 4.47 13.64
C PHE A 64 9.50 3.97 14.56
N SER A 65 10.71 4.47 14.39
CA SER A 65 11.85 4.11 15.24
C SER A 65 11.63 4.52 16.70
N GLU A 66 11.11 5.73 16.92
CA GLU A 66 10.84 6.27 18.26
C GLU A 66 9.74 5.46 18.99
N VAL A 67 8.64 5.14 18.30
CA VAL A 67 7.51 4.41 18.89
C VAL A 67 7.80 2.93 19.07
N SER A 68 8.48 2.30 18.11
CA SER A 68 8.73 0.86 18.14
C SER A 68 10.02 0.44 18.84
N GLY A 69 10.96 1.37 19.02
CA GLY A 69 12.32 1.07 19.48
C GLY A 69 13.19 0.32 18.45
N ARG A 70 12.73 0.20 17.19
CA ARG A 70 13.41 -0.53 16.11
C ARG A 70 14.21 0.41 15.24
N ALA A 71 15.36 -0.05 14.77
CA ALA A 71 16.25 0.71 13.88
C ALA A 71 16.06 0.39 12.39
N ASP A 72 15.25 -0.62 12.04
CA ASP A 72 14.97 -0.98 10.66
C ASP A 72 13.98 -0.01 10.00
N ASP A 73 14.07 0.13 8.69
CA ASP A 73 13.13 0.89 7.87
C ASP A 73 12.10 -0.02 7.21
N PRO A 74 10.84 -0.08 7.71
CA PRO A 74 9.81 -0.90 7.10
C PRO A 74 9.31 -0.37 5.75
N SER A 75 9.71 0.84 5.35
CA SER A 75 9.45 1.39 4.01
C SER A 75 10.52 0.99 2.98
N TYR A 76 11.61 0.33 3.43
CA TYR A 76 12.68 -0.21 2.59
C TYR A 76 13.29 0.82 1.63
N GLY A 77 13.27 2.11 1.99
CA GLY A 77 13.76 3.20 1.15
C GLY A 77 12.93 3.45 -0.11
N ALA A 78 11.68 3.03 -0.15
CA ALA A 78 10.80 3.29 -1.29
C ALA A 78 10.61 4.80 -1.51
N PRO A 79 10.62 5.29 -2.78
CA PRO A 79 10.46 6.71 -3.08
C PRO A 79 9.02 7.20 -2.92
N VAL A 80 8.04 6.29 -2.90
CA VAL A 80 6.62 6.62 -2.78
C VAL A 80 5.96 5.76 -1.71
N PHE A 81 5.08 6.38 -0.93
CA PHE A 81 4.19 5.68 0.00
C PHE A 81 2.75 6.17 -0.22
N ILE A 82 1.86 5.26 -0.61
CA ILE A 82 0.43 5.53 -0.76
C ILE A 82 -0.27 5.03 0.48
N ILE A 83 -0.83 5.92 1.28
CA ILE A 83 -1.57 5.60 2.50
C ILE A 83 -3.05 5.45 2.16
N VAL A 84 -3.67 4.39 2.66
CA VAL A 84 -5.13 4.21 2.65
C VAL A 84 -5.64 4.55 4.04
N SER A 85 -6.41 5.63 4.13
CA SER A 85 -7.09 6.08 5.33
C SER A 85 -8.59 5.81 5.23
N VAL A 86 -9.23 5.54 6.36
CA VAL A 86 -10.68 5.52 6.47
C VAL A 86 -11.18 6.85 7.01
N THR A 87 -12.25 7.36 6.41
CA THR A 87 -12.98 8.54 6.88
C THR A 87 -14.05 8.13 7.89
N PRO A 88 -14.71 9.07 8.58
CA PRO A 88 -15.86 8.77 9.46
C PRO A 88 -17.03 8.09 8.74
N GLU A 89 -17.11 8.15 7.41
CA GLU A 89 -18.16 7.52 6.60
C GLU A 89 -17.93 6.02 6.37
N ALA A 90 -16.71 5.51 6.64
CA ALA A 90 -16.37 4.11 6.42
C ALA A 90 -17.11 3.19 7.40
N SER A 91 -17.74 2.16 6.89
CA SER A 91 -18.38 1.13 7.72
C SER A 91 -17.35 0.39 8.58
N GLU A 92 -17.55 0.36 9.89
CA GLU A 92 -16.64 -0.32 10.82
C GLU A 92 -16.51 -1.83 10.56
N VAL A 93 -17.54 -2.43 10.01
CA VAL A 93 -17.59 -3.87 9.76
C VAL A 93 -16.68 -4.28 8.60
N VAL A 94 -16.66 -3.50 7.52
CA VAL A 94 -15.96 -3.89 6.27
C VAL A 94 -14.68 -3.11 5.99
N ARG A 95 -14.45 -1.96 6.64
CA ARG A 95 -13.36 -1.04 6.31
C ARG A 95 -11.96 -1.68 6.24
N LYS A 96 -11.69 -2.72 7.03
CA LYS A 96 -10.39 -3.41 6.99
C LYS A 96 -10.24 -4.28 5.74
N TYR A 97 -11.34 -4.93 5.33
CA TYR A 97 -11.38 -5.77 4.13
C TYR A 97 -11.30 -4.91 2.88
N ASP A 98 -12.02 -3.81 2.85
CA ASP A 98 -12.02 -2.86 1.74
C ASP A 98 -10.64 -2.24 1.54
N CYS A 99 -9.96 -1.82 2.63
CA CYS A 99 -8.58 -1.35 2.56
C CYS A 99 -7.63 -2.40 1.95
N ALA A 100 -7.81 -3.68 2.29
CA ALA A 100 -7.00 -4.76 1.72
C ALA A 100 -7.28 -4.95 0.22
N CYS A 101 -8.53 -4.85 -0.21
CA CYS A 101 -8.91 -4.90 -1.63
C CYS A 101 -8.31 -3.72 -2.41
N ILE A 102 -8.38 -2.51 -1.86
CA ILE A 102 -7.78 -1.31 -2.46
C ILE A 102 -6.27 -1.49 -2.64
N ILE A 103 -5.58 -1.97 -1.61
CA ILE A 103 -4.13 -2.23 -1.69
C ILE A 103 -3.82 -3.32 -2.72
N GLU A 104 -4.56 -4.43 -2.75
CA GLU A 104 -4.26 -5.53 -3.68
C GLU A 104 -4.46 -5.10 -5.13
N ASN A 105 -5.51 -4.33 -5.44
CA ASN A 105 -5.69 -3.77 -6.79
C ASN A 105 -4.49 -2.91 -7.20
N MET A 106 -4.02 -2.00 -6.34
CA MET A 106 -2.82 -1.21 -6.60
C MET A 106 -1.58 -2.08 -6.77
N HIS A 107 -1.43 -3.12 -5.95
CA HIS A 107 -0.29 -4.04 -5.98
C HIS A 107 -0.22 -4.82 -7.30
N LEU A 108 -1.37 -5.29 -7.79
CA LEU A 108 -1.48 -5.96 -9.10
C LEU A 108 -1.21 -4.99 -10.26
N ALA A 109 -1.75 -3.76 -10.19
CA ALA A 109 -1.49 -2.73 -11.20
C ALA A 109 0.00 -2.38 -11.25
N ALA A 110 0.65 -2.16 -10.11
CA ALA A 110 2.09 -1.91 -10.04
C ALA A 110 2.88 -3.07 -10.67
N THR A 111 2.52 -4.31 -10.37
CA THR A 111 3.15 -5.50 -10.96
C THR A 111 2.97 -5.53 -12.49
N ASN A 112 1.78 -5.22 -12.99
CA ASN A 112 1.50 -5.17 -14.44
C ASN A 112 2.34 -4.12 -15.16
N LEU A 113 2.66 -3.02 -14.49
CA LEU A 113 3.53 -1.95 -14.98
C LEU A 113 5.03 -2.26 -14.86
N GLY A 114 5.40 -3.36 -14.18
CA GLY A 114 6.80 -3.70 -13.90
C GLY A 114 7.37 -2.97 -12.68
N LEU A 115 6.55 -2.24 -11.93
CA LEU A 115 6.95 -1.57 -10.69
C LEU A 115 7.07 -2.56 -9.53
N GLY A 116 7.98 -2.26 -8.60
CA GLY A 116 8.05 -2.89 -7.30
C GLY A 116 7.07 -2.26 -6.32
N SER A 117 6.38 -3.07 -5.55
CA SER A 117 5.51 -2.58 -4.48
C SER A 117 5.48 -3.54 -3.30
N CYS A 118 5.09 -3.04 -2.13
CA CYS A 118 4.90 -3.87 -0.94
C CYS A 118 3.77 -3.31 -0.08
N TYR A 119 2.88 -4.21 0.36
CA TYR A 119 1.83 -3.89 1.32
C TYR A 119 2.43 -3.66 2.71
N ILE A 120 2.24 -2.47 3.27
CA ILE A 120 2.74 -2.07 4.58
C ILE A 120 1.57 -1.82 5.54
N HIS A 121 1.36 -2.75 6.44
CA HIS A 121 0.39 -2.61 7.54
C HIS A 121 1.08 -2.32 8.88
N GLY A 122 2.16 -3.06 9.19
CA GLY A 122 2.81 -3.03 10.50
C GLY A 122 3.31 -1.64 10.88
N MET A 123 4.01 -0.93 9.98
CA MET A 123 4.49 0.43 10.21
C MET A 123 3.32 1.36 10.51
N ILE A 124 2.31 1.40 9.63
CA ILE A 124 1.16 2.29 9.79
C ILE A 124 0.42 2.02 11.10
N ARG A 125 0.18 0.76 11.44
CA ARG A 125 -0.43 0.38 12.72
C ARG A 125 0.35 0.92 13.92
N THR A 126 1.68 0.90 13.84
CA THR A 126 2.56 1.35 14.93
C THR A 126 2.51 2.87 15.12
N ILE A 127 2.47 3.65 14.03
CA ILE A 127 2.56 5.12 14.08
C ILE A 127 1.23 5.84 13.87
N ARG A 128 0.10 5.14 13.76
CA ARG A 128 -1.19 5.74 13.41
C ARG A 128 -1.72 6.75 14.42
N GLU A 129 -1.32 6.65 15.67
CA GLU A 129 -1.74 7.60 16.72
C GLU A 129 -0.88 8.87 16.75
N GLU A 130 0.28 8.85 16.09
CA GLU A 130 1.21 9.97 16.05
C GLU A 130 0.80 10.98 14.98
N LYS A 131 0.44 12.20 15.41
CA LYS A 131 -0.17 13.19 14.53
C LYS A 131 0.84 13.95 13.66
N ALA A 132 2.08 14.11 14.12
CA ALA A 132 3.08 14.93 13.41
C ALA A 132 3.31 14.51 11.95
N TRP A 133 3.46 13.21 11.68
CA TRP A 133 3.63 12.72 10.32
C TRP A 133 2.34 12.81 9.50
N GLN A 134 1.16 12.64 10.15
CA GLN A 134 -0.13 12.74 9.48
C GLN A 134 -0.39 14.18 9.02
N GLU A 135 -0.13 15.16 9.88
CA GLU A 135 -0.23 16.58 9.55
C GLU A 135 0.75 16.96 8.44
N ALA A 136 2.01 16.50 8.53
CA ALA A 136 3.00 16.72 7.47
C ALA A 136 2.61 16.09 6.12
N ALA A 137 1.88 14.97 6.15
CA ALA A 137 1.35 14.30 4.96
C ALA A 137 0.02 14.88 4.46
N GLY A 138 -0.58 15.84 5.17
CA GLY A 138 -1.88 16.42 4.83
C GLY A 138 -3.06 15.47 5.03
N ILE A 139 -2.94 14.48 5.91
CA ILE A 139 -4.04 13.57 6.26
C ILE A 139 -5.01 14.33 7.17
N ALA A 140 -6.29 14.31 6.83
CA ALA A 140 -7.32 14.99 7.61
C ALA A 140 -7.37 14.44 9.06
N LYS A 141 -7.65 15.32 10.02
CA LYS A 141 -7.57 14.99 11.45
C LYS A 141 -8.53 13.88 11.88
N GLU A 142 -9.68 13.81 11.20
CA GLU A 142 -10.73 12.81 11.42
C GLU A 142 -10.45 11.48 10.72
N ASP A 143 -9.52 11.45 9.76
CA ASP A 143 -9.18 10.23 9.02
C ASP A 143 -8.24 9.34 9.84
N VAL A 144 -8.42 8.03 9.68
CA VAL A 144 -7.59 7.03 10.35
C VAL A 144 -6.76 6.26 9.33
N PRO A 145 -5.42 6.42 9.29
CA PRO A 145 -4.55 5.61 8.45
C PRO A 145 -4.63 4.13 8.80
N MET A 146 -4.98 3.28 7.84
CA MET A 146 -5.16 1.84 8.07
C MET A 146 -3.97 1.01 7.61
N CYS A 147 -3.48 1.30 6.43
CA CYS A 147 -2.37 0.60 5.78
C CYS A 147 -1.84 1.44 4.63
N GLY A 148 -0.85 0.92 3.90
CA GLY A 148 -0.38 1.60 2.70
C GLY A 148 0.38 0.66 1.77
N LEU A 149 0.67 1.17 0.59
CA LEU A 149 1.50 0.55 -0.42
C LEU A 149 2.74 1.40 -0.64
N ILE A 150 3.92 0.83 -0.46
CA ILE A 150 5.15 1.45 -0.95
C ILE A 150 5.36 1.08 -2.41
N LEU A 151 5.90 2.01 -3.19
CA LEU A 151 5.98 1.90 -4.65
C LEU A 151 7.29 2.51 -5.16
N GLY A 152 7.84 1.92 -6.23
CA GLY A 152 9.04 2.38 -6.92
C GLY A 152 9.56 1.36 -7.91
N HIS A 153 10.66 1.65 -8.61
CA HIS A 153 11.34 0.68 -9.45
C HIS A 153 12.19 -0.26 -8.58
N ALA A 154 11.90 -1.58 -8.64
CA ALA A 154 12.59 -2.56 -7.80
C ALA A 154 14.03 -2.79 -8.28
N LYS A 155 15.00 -2.89 -7.35
CA LYS A 155 16.40 -3.25 -7.68
C LYS A 155 16.54 -4.65 -8.27
N MET A 156 15.59 -5.54 -7.98
CA MET A 156 15.58 -6.90 -8.50
C MET A 156 14.31 -7.15 -9.30
N ALA A 157 14.46 -7.69 -10.49
CA ALA A 157 13.32 -8.09 -11.32
C ALA A 157 12.47 -9.16 -10.62
N ALA A 158 11.16 -9.02 -10.72
CA ALA A 158 10.23 -10.03 -10.24
C ALA A 158 10.40 -11.33 -11.04
N ARG A 159 10.25 -12.47 -10.36
CA ARG A 159 10.30 -13.79 -10.99
C ARG A 159 8.97 -14.48 -10.80
N LYS A 160 8.49 -15.16 -11.86
CA LYS A 160 7.29 -16.00 -11.77
C LYS A 160 7.45 -17.04 -10.66
N ARG A 161 6.46 -17.13 -9.81
CA ARG A 161 6.40 -18.10 -8.71
C ARG A 161 5.24 -19.04 -8.94
N PRO A 162 5.40 -20.33 -8.65
CA PRO A 162 4.28 -21.25 -8.66
C PRO A 162 3.26 -20.85 -7.57
N ALA A 163 2.01 -21.22 -7.78
CA ALA A 163 1.01 -21.12 -6.72
C ALA A 163 1.45 -21.93 -5.50
N ARG A 164 1.16 -21.41 -4.31
CA ARG A 164 1.40 -22.14 -3.07
C ARG A 164 0.18 -23.02 -2.77
N GLU A 165 0.38 -24.30 -2.72
CA GLU A 165 -0.65 -25.30 -2.40
C GLU A 165 -0.84 -25.47 -0.88
N ASN A 166 -0.88 -24.36 -0.14
CA ASN A 166 -0.93 -24.39 1.32
C ASN A 166 -2.33 -24.12 1.88
N MET A 167 -3.29 -23.80 1.01
CA MET A 167 -4.69 -23.62 1.43
C MET A 167 -5.45 -24.89 1.10
N GLU A 168 -6.05 -25.47 2.14
CA GLU A 168 -6.99 -26.58 1.95
C GLU A 168 -8.24 -26.08 1.25
N VAL A 169 -8.70 -26.84 0.23
CA VAL A 169 -9.93 -26.53 -0.51
C VAL A 169 -10.93 -27.66 -0.31
N HIS A 170 -12.05 -27.34 0.31
CA HIS A 170 -13.16 -28.27 0.51
C HIS A 170 -14.25 -28.05 -0.53
N PHE A 171 -14.65 -29.10 -1.25
CA PHE A 171 -15.74 -29.10 -2.21
C PHE A 171 -16.99 -29.73 -1.59
N CYS A 172 -18.01 -28.92 -1.29
CA CYS A 172 -19.35 -29.43 -0.96
C CYS A 172 -20.11 -29.60 -2.28
N LYS A 173 -20.40 -30.83 -2.68
CA LYS A 173 -21.13 -31.19 -3.90
C LYS A 173 -22.48 -31.74 -3.55
#